data_5e58917d68cc5c59ff0fae890ccf5923
#
_entry.id   5e58917d68cc5c59ff0fae890ccf5923
#
_cell.length_a   1.000
_cell.length_b   1.000
_cell.length_c   1.000
_cell.angle_alpha   90.00
_cell.angle_beta   90.00
_cell.angle_gamma   90.00
#
_symmetry.space_group_name_H-M   'P 1'
#
loop_
_entity.id
_entity.type
_entity.pdbx_description
1 polymer ?
#
loop_
_entity_poly.entity_id
_entity_poly.type
_entity_poly.pdbx_seq_one_letter_code
_entity_poly.pdbx_strand_id
1 'polypeptide(L)'
;MKLNAKQLRVSEPTQKEIKNIKRNPVYFILDRIIDTYNIGSLFRLADAVAVKKVYLCGSMEYPPSSRIHKAAVGTEVWVPWKKEESTLKTVYNLKKAGIQIIAIEQDSKSIDYSRLPGVLRFPCALIVGNETEGIQRQVLDQADIIVELPMFGINKSFNTWGSAAVIAYKVLEKL
;
A
#
# COMPACT_ATOMS: atom_id res chain seq x y z
N MET A 1 -0.69 8.01 -22.21
CA MET A 1 0.66 8.61 -22.25
C MET A 1 1.22 8.57 -20.83
N LYS A 2 2.50 8.30 -20.63
CA LYS A 2 3.12 8.36 -19.27
C LYS A 2 3.77 9.73 -19.11
N LEU A 3 3.43 10.43 -18.02
CA LEU A 3 4.01 11.73 -17.70
C LEU A 3 5.20 11.57 -16.76
N ASN A 4 6.27 12.33 -16.99
CA ASN A 4 7.41 12.36 -16.07
C ASN A 4 7.17 13.35 -14.91
N ALA A 5 7.98 13.27 -13.86
CA ALA A 5 7.81 14.12 -12.67
C ALA A 5 7.89 15.64 -12.96
N LYS A 6 8.62 16.06 -14.01
CA LYS A 6 8.68 17.48 -14.42
C LYS A 6 7.35 17.91 -15.05
N GLN A 7 6.75 17.06 -15.87
CA GLN A 7 5.43 17.31 -16.48
C GLN A 7 4.31 17.33 -15.41
N LEU A 8 4.34 16.38 -14.47
CA LEU A 8 3.34 16.30 -13.37
C LEU A 8 3.40 17.48 -12.40
N ARG A 9 4.52 18.22 -12.35
CA ARG A 9 4.61 19.47 -11.55
C ARG A 9 3.92 20.67 -12.19
N VAL A 10 3.64 20.62 -13.48
CA VAL A 10 3.08 21.74 -14.25
C VAL A 10 1.72 21.42 -14.90
N SER A 11 1.35 20.14 -14.93
CA SER A 11 0.06 19.70 -15.50
C SER A 11 -0.42 18.43 -14.81
N GLU A 12 -1.70 18.39 -14.47
CA GLU A 12 -2.38 17.18 -13.99
C GLU A 12 -2.85 16.32 -15.18
N PRO A 13 -2.93 14.99 -15.00
CA PRO A 13 -3.53 14.13 -16.02
C PRO A 13 -5.01 14.49 -16.23
N THR A 14 -5.45 14.42 -17.47
CA THR A 14 -6.85 14.68 -17.82
C THR A 14 -7.78 13.60 -17.26
N GLN A 15 -9.05 13.93 -17.06
CA GLN A 15 -10.07 12.96 -16.63
C GLN A 15 -10.19 11.75 -17.58
N LYS A 16 -9.93 11.95 -18.88
CA LYS A 16 -9.90 10.87 -19.87
C LYS A 16 -8.73 9.91 -19.64
N GLU A 17 -7.54 10.43 -19.32
CA GLU A 17 -6.36 9.64 -19.02
C GLU A 17 -6.56 8.84 -17.73
N ILE A 18 -7.10 9.49 -16.67
CA ILE A 18 -7.40 8.83 -15.38
C ILE A 18 -8.40 7.67 -15.57
N LYS A 19 -9.48 7.88 -16.33
CA LYS A 19 -10.48 6.85 -16.62
C LYS A 19 -9.94 5.67 -17.43
N ASN A 20 -8.91 5.90 -18.23
CA ASN A 20 -8.28 4.86 -19.06
C ASN A 20 -7.25 4.02 -18.29
N ILE A 21 -6.94 4.33 -17.03
CA ILE A 21 -6.02 3.52 -16.23
C ILE A 21 -6.67 2.17 -15.94
N LYS A 22 -6.12 1.10 -16.52
CA LYS A 22 -6.51 -0.27 -16.17
C LYS A 22 -5.89 -0.61 -14.82
N ARG A 23 -6.72 -0.66 -13.77
CA ARG A 23 -6.26 -0.93 -12.42
C ARG A 23 -6.19 -2.41 -12.12
N ASN A 24 -5.10 -2.80 -11.47
CA ASN A 24 -4.86 -4.16 -11.02
C ASN A 24 -5.76 -4.49 -9.82
N PRO A 25 -6.12 -5.77 -9.60
CA PRO A 25 -6.97 -6.20 -8.48
C PRO A 25 -6.20 -6.24 -7.15
N VAL A 26 -5.46 -5.16 -6.88
CA VAL A 26 -4.63 -4.97 -5.68
C VAL A 26 -5.10 -3.74 -4.93
N TYR A 27 -5.18 -3.84 -3.61
CA TYR A 27 -5.54 -2.75 -2.71
C TYR A 27 -4.39 -2.49 -1.74
N PHE A 28 -4.25 -1.25 -1.28
CA PHE A 28 -3.35 -0.90 -0.17
C PHE A 28 -4.18 -0.49 1.05
N ILE A 29 -3.74 -0.93 2.22
CA ILE A 29 -4.28 -0.54 3.53
C ILE A 29 -3.12 0.04 4.32
N LEU A 30 -3.17 1.33 4.59
CA LEU A 30 -2.17 2.04 5.38
C LEU A 30 -2.67 2.11 6.82
N ASP A 31 -2.02 1.37 7.72
CA ASP A 31 -2.41 1.29 9.12
C ASP A 31 -1.64 2.31 9.96
N ARG A 32 -2.23 3.47 10.22
CA ARG A 32 -1.70 4.52 11.11
C ARG A 32 -0.29 4.98 10.74
N ILE A 33 0.00 5.14 9.46
CA ILE A 33 1.30 5.66 8.98
C ILE A 33 1.50 7.09 9.52
N ILE A 34 2.66 7.34 10.12
CA ILE A 34 2.95 8.64 10.77
C ILE A 34 3.61 9.59 9.79
N ASP A 35 4.61 9.12 9.06
CA ASP A 35 5.42 9.97 8.19
C ASP A 35 4.69 10.28 6.87
N THR A 36 4.41 11.55 6.67
CA THR A 36 3.77 12.05 5.44
C THR A 36 4.58 11.78 4.17
N TYR A 37 5.91 11.64 4.30
CA TYR A 37 6.75 11.21 3.19
C TYR A 37 6.46 9.76 2.80
N ASN A 38 6.29 8.87 3.78
CA ASN A 38 5.91 7.47 3.51
C ASN A 38 4.51 7.40 2.88
N ILE A 39 3.54 8.19 3.39
CA ILE A 39 2.19 8.26 2.80
C ILE A 39 2.27 8.67 1.34
N GLY A 40 2.98 9.76 1.03
CA GLY A 40 3.14 10.25 -0.34
C GLY A 40 3.87 9.24 -1.24
N SER A 41 4.92 8.59 -0.74
CA SER A 41 5.65 7.55 -1.46
C SER A 41 4.78 6.33 -1.75
N LEU A 42 3.90 5.96 -0.82
CA LEU A 42 2.93 4.88 -1.01
C LEU A 42 1.86 5.25 -2.05
N PHE A 43 1.44 6.52 -2.16
CA PHE A 43 0.60 6.98 -3.26
C PHE A 43 1.31 6.87 -4.62
N ARG A 44 2.59 7.24 -4.69
CA ARG A 44 3.39 7.05 -5.93
C ARG A 44 3.53 5.58 -6.29
N LEU A 45 3.77 4.72 -5.31
CA LEU A 45 3.80 3.28 -5.52
C LEU A 45 2.44 2.78 -5.99
N ALA A 46 1.35 3.22 -5.37
CA ALA A 46 -0.01 2.86 -5.72
C ALA A 46 -0.37 3.24 -7.18
N ASP A 47 0.12 4.39 -7.64
CA ASP A 47 0.03 4.78 -9.07
C ASP A 47 0.88 3.88 -9.95
N ALA A 48 2.15 3.67 -9.60
CA ALA A 48 3.10 2.87 -10.37
C ALA A 48 2.63 1.44 -10.63
N VAL A 49 1.99 0.82 -9.61
CA VAL A 49 1.45 -0.54 -9.70
C VAL A 49 -0.05 -0.56 -10.02
N ALA A 50 -0.63 0.60 -10.33
CA ALA A 50 -2.03 0.79 -10.71
C ALA A 50 -3.01 0.09 -9.76
N VAL A 51 -2.89 0.31 -8.45
CA VAL A 51 -3.78 -0.31 -7.46
C VAL A 51 -5.25 0.08 -7.67
N LYS A 52 -6.15 -0.78 -7.27
CA LYS A 52 -7.59 -0.54 -7.34
C LYS A 52 -8.01 0.59 -6.40
N LYS A 53 -7.48 0.61 -5.18
CA LYS A 53 -7.76 1.64 -4.17
C LYS A 53 -6.76 1.59 -3.01
N VAL A 54 -6.53 2.75 -2.38
CA VAL A 54 -5.80 2.90 -1.12
C VAL A 54 -6.78 3.22 0.00
N TYR A 55 -6.65 2.54 1.14
CA TYR A 55 -7.37 2.83 2.39
C TYR A 55 -6.41 3.45 3.38
N LEU A 56 -6.72 4.65 3.85
CA LEU A 56 -5.97 5.38 4.89
C LEU A 56 -6.68 5.16 6.21
N CYS A 57 -6.12 4.34 7.09
CA CYS A 57 -6.83 3.82 8.26
C CYS A 57 -6.29 4.36 9.57
N GLY A 58 -7.20 4.73 10.47
CA GLY A 58 -6.90 5.20 11.81
C GLY A 58 -6.40 6.65 11.85
N SER A 59 -5.71 6.99 12.96
CA SER A 59 -5.17 8.33 13.16
C SER A 59 -3.90 8.53 12.35
N MET A 60 -4.01 9.26 11.24
CA MET A 60 -2.90 9.61 10.35
C MET A 60 -3.25 10.86 9.55
N GLU A 61 -2.25 11.49 8.94
CA GLU A 61 -2.48 12.59 8.00
C GLU A 61 -2.99 12.03 6.66
N TYR A 62 -3.86 12.77 5.97
CA TYR A 62 -4.44 12.38 4.68
C TYR A 62 -4.60 13.60 3.77
N PRO A 63 -4.72 13.38 2.45
CA PRO A 63 -4.96 14.50 1.52
C PRO A 63 -6.30 15.25 1.81
N PRO A 64 -6.35 16.59 1.59
CA PRO A 64 -5.25 17.38 1.04
C PRO A 64 -4.20 17.74 2.11
N SER A 65 -2.93 17.51 1.80
CA SER A 65 -1.79 17.87 2.62
C SER A 65 -0.61 18.25 1.73
N SER A 66 -0.02 19.41 1.97
CA SER A 66 1.12 19.89 1.18
C SER A 66 2.35 18.99 1.30
N ARG A 67 2.54 18.35 2.47
CA ARG A 67 3.64 17.41 2.73
C ARG A 67 3.44 16.12 1.93
N ILE A 68 2.23 15.54 2.00
CA ILE A 68 1.88 14.35 1.22
C ILE A 68 1.99 14.67 -0.28
N HIS A 69 1.44 15.79 -0.74
CA HIS A 69 1.49 16.21 -2.15
C HIS A 69 2.92 16.29 -2.69
N LYS A 70 3.83 16.90 -1.91
CA LYS A 70 5.25 17.01 -2.28
C LYS A 70 5.90 15.65 -2.50
N ALA A 71 5.64 14.69 -1.62
CA ALA A 71 6.19 13.33 -1.71
C ALA A 71 5.48 12.48 -2.77
N ALA A 72 4.16 12.61 -2.88
CA ALA A 72 3.33 11.91 -3.86
C ALA A 72 3.52 12.40 -5.30
N VAL A 73 4.02 13.64 -5.49
CA VAL A 73 4.14 14.29 -6.81
C VAL A 73 2.77 14.33 -7.53
N GLY A 74 1.71 14.58 -6.75
CA GLY A 74 0.33 14.73 -7.25
C GLY A 74 -0.45 13.43 -7.44
N THR A 75 0.15 12.24 -7.28
CA THR A 75 -0.54 10.96 -7.53
C THR A 75 -1.77 10.75 -6.64
N GLU A 76 -1.82 11.35 -5.46
CA GLU A 76 -2.96 11.31 -4.54
C GLU A 76 -4.24 11.96 -5.10
N VAL A 77 -4.11 12.75 -6.18
CA VAL A 77 -5.25 13.38 -6.84
C VAL A 77 -6.02 12.39 -7.70
N TRP A 78 -5.35 11.41 -8.33
CA TRP A 78 -5.99 10.46 -9.25
C TRP A 78 -5.94 9.00 -8.83
N VAL A 79 -5.10 8.63 -7.86
CA VAL A 79 -5.18 7.31 -7.24
C VAL A 79 -6.43 7.25 -6.37
N PRO A 80 -7.36 6.30 -6.59
CA PRO A 80 -8.54 6.20 -5.74
C PRO A 80 -8.15 5.87 -4.30
N TRP A 81 -8.63 6.67 -3.36
CA TRP A 81 -8.39 6.40 -1.94
C TRP A 81 -9.64 6.68 -1.10
N LYS A 82 -9.64 6.19 0.14
CA LYS A 82 -10.68 6.42 1.13
C LYS A 82 -10.08 6.48 2.52
N LYS A 83 -10.52 7.44 3.33
CA LYS A 83 -10.26 7.45 4.77
C LYS A 83 -11.18 6.47 5.47
N GLU A 84 -10.62 5.71 6.41
CA GLU A 84 -11.34 4.80 7.29
C GLU A 84 -10.89 4.97 8.74
N GLU A 85 -11.82 4.92 9.68
CA GLU A 85 -11.50 5.11 11.11
C GLU A 85 -10.78 3.90 11.72
N SER A 86 -11.04 2.70 11.22
CA SER A 86 -10.55 1.44 11.78
C SER A 86 -9.98 0.53 10.71
N THR A 87 -8.70 0.19 10.86
CA THR A 87 -8.02 -0.81 10.02
C THR A 87 -8.68 -2.17 10.15
N LEU A 88 -9.00 -2.58 11.39
CA LEU A 88 -9.63 -3.87 11.65
C LEU A 88 -10.98 -4.01 10.93
N LYS A 89 -11.83 -2.97 11.00
CA LYS A 89 -13.13 -2.97 10.30
C LYS A 89 -12.96 -2.98 8.79
N THR A 90 -11.96 -2.26 8.26
CA THR A 90 -11.64 -2.24 6.84
C THR A 90 -11.20 -3.61 6.35
N VAL A 91 -10.29 -4.28 7.07
CA VAL A 91 -9.84 -5.63 6.79
C VAL A 91 -11.01 -6.62 6.79
N TYR A 92 -11.86 -6.58 7.82
CA TYR A 92 -13.03 -7.43 7.90
C TYR A 92 -13.98 -7.27 6.69
N ASN A 93 -14.25 -6.03 6.28
CA ASN A 93 -15.11 -5.75 5.13
C ASN A 93 -14.50 -6.26 3.81
N LEU A 94 -13.19 -6.11 3.64
CA LEU A 94 -12.48 -6.59 2.45
C LEU A 94 -12.44 -8.12 2.40
N LYS A 95 -12.23 -8.80 3.54
CA LYS A 95 -12.34 -10.27 3.62
C LYS A 95 -13.73 -10.77 3.25
N LYS A 96 -14.78 -10.12 3.74
CA LYS A 96 -16.17 -10.43 3.35
C LYS A 96 -16.41 -10.27 1.85
N ALA A 97 -15.70 -9.36 1.20
CA ALA A 97 -15.76 -9.17 -0.26
C ALA A 97 -14.85 -10.15 -1.03
N GLY A 98 -14.26 -11.16 -0.37
CA GLY A 98 -13.42 -12.18 -0.99
C GLY A 98 -12.01 -11.71 -1.32
N ILE A 99 -11.55 -10.61 -0.74
CA ILE A 99 -10.21 -10.06 -0.94
C ILE A 99 -9.23 -10.72 0.04
N GLN A 100 -8.16 -11.32 -0.48
CA GLN A 100 -7.10 -11.91 0.33
C GLN A 100 -6.30 -10.80 1.03
N ILE A 101 -6.08 -10.95 2.34
CA ILE A 101 -5.37 -9.98 3.15
C ILE A 101 -3.93 -10.43 3.37
N ILE A 102 -2.99 -9.59 2.98
CA ILE A 102 -1.55 -9.83 3.08
C ILE A 102 -0.95 -8.72 3.95
N ALA A 103 -0.44 -9.08 5.10
CA ALA A 103 0.26 -8.16 6.00
C ALA A 103 1.76 -8.17 5.71
N ILE A 104 2.35 -7.00 5.54
CA ILE A 104 3.80 -6.82 5.36
C ILE A 104 4.39 -6.52 6.74
N GLU A 105 4.85 -7.57 7.43
CA GLU A 105 5.32 -7.48 8.81
C GLU A 105 6.26 -8.65 9.16
N GLN A 106 7.12 -8.44 10.14
CA GLN A 106 7.94 -9.49 10.75
C GLN A 106 7.13 -10.15 11.88
N ASP A 107 6.89 -11.43 11.77
CA ASP A 107 6.14 -12.21 12.77
C ASP A 107 6.64 -13.66 12.76
N SER A 108 6.44 -14.39 13.86
CA SER A 108 6.79 -15.80 13.95
C SER A 108 6.05 -16.70 12.94
N LYS A 109 4.95 -16.21 12.37
CA LYS A 109 4.14 -16.88 11.35
C LYS A 109 4.38 -16.35 9.93
N SER A 110 5.32 -15.39 9.76
CA SER A 110 5.59 -14.82 8.46
C SER A 110 6.23 -15.84 7.52
N ILE A 111 5.98 -15.65 6.24
CA ILE A 111 6.70 -16.33 5.18
C ILE A 111 7.69 -15.38 4.51
N ASP A 112 8.79 -15.91 4.02
CA ASP A 112 9.70 -15.17 3.16
C ASP A 112 8.99 -14.69 1.89
N TYR A 113 9.26 -13.45 1.47
CA TYR A 113 8.61 -12.82 0.31
C TYR A 113 8.76 -13.60 -0.99
N SER A 114 9.83 -14.39 -1.14
CA SER A 114 10.04 -15.23 -2.32
C SER A 114 8.98 -16.32 -2.47
N ARG A 115 8.36 -16.72 -1.36
CA ARG A 115 7.30 -17.74 -1.33
C ARG A 115 5.90 -17.18 -1.61
N LEU A 116 5.75 -15.85 -1.57
CA LEU A 116 4.45 -15.18 -1.72
C LEU A 116 3.71 -15.57 -3.02
N PRO A 117 4.37 -15.67 -4.20
CA PRO A 117 3.66 -16.04 -5.43
C PRO A 117 2.96 -17.40 -5.38
N GLY A 118 3.47 -18.34 -4.57
CA GLY A 118 2.90 -19.68 -4.43
C GLY A 118 1.54 -19.72 -3.71
N VAL A 119 1.26 -18.73 -2.86
CA VAL A 119 0.07 -18.69 -2.00
C VAL A 119 -0.86 -17.50 -2.30
N LEU A 120 -0.45 -16.64 -3.23
CA LEU A 120 -1.17 -15.43 -3.62
C LEU A 120 -2.43 -15.75 -4.43
N ARG A 121 -3.53 -15.07 -4.07
CA ARG A 121 -4.81 -15.06 -4.81
C ARG A 121 -5.26 -13.62 -5.03
N PHE A 122 -5.94 -13.39 -6.16
CA PHE A 122 -6.55 -12.09 -6.47
C PHE A 122 -8.08 -12.15 -6.30
N PRO A 123 -8.71 -11.02 -5.95
CA PRO A 123 -8.09 -9.75 -5.56
C PRO A 123 -7.38 -9.84 -4.20
N CYS A 124 -6.35 -9.01 -3.97
CA CYS A 124 -5.62 -8.98 -2.70
C CYS A 124 -5.42 -7.55 -2.17
N ALA A 125 -5.23 -7.44 -0.86
CA ALA A 125 -4.92 -6.19 -0.17
C ALA A 125 -3.62 -6.32 0.63
N LEU A 126 -2.70 -5.38 0.43
CA LEU A 126 -1.45 -5.27 1.16
C LEU A 126 -1.63 -4.32 2.34
N ILE A 127 -1.41 -4.79 3.57
CA ILE A 127 -1.39 -3.94 4.77
C ILE A 127 0.04 -3.49 5.01
N VAL A 128 0.19 -2.19 5.20
CA VAL A 128 1.45 -1.52 5.53
C VAL A 128 1.27 -0.86 6.88
N GLY A 129 2.10 -1.23 7.85
CA GLY A 129 1.98 -0.81 9.25
C GLY A 129 2.70 0.49 9.57
N ASN A 130 2.37 1.01 10.76
CA ASN A 130 3.02 2.12 11.42
C ASN A 130 4.55 1.91 11.51
N GLU A 131 5.33 2.98 11.36
CA GLU A 131 6.80 2.92 11.29
C GLU A 131 7.45 2.49 12.61
N THR A 132 6.77 2.71 13.73
CA THR A 132 7.29 2.42 15.07
C THR A 132 6.64 1.19 15.69
N GLU A 133 5.32 1.09 15.58
CA GLU A 133 4.53 0.05 16.24
C GLU A 133 4.20 -1.15 15.32
N GLY A 134 4.45 -1.00 14.01
CA GLY A 134 4.05 -2.00 13.03
C GLY A 134 2.53 -2.10 12.86
N ILE A 135 2.06 -3.24 12.39
CA ILE A 135 0.64 -3.55 12.25
C ILE A 135 0.08 -3.98 13.60
N GLN A 136 -1.05 -3.39 14.01
CA GLN A 136 -1.71 -3.78 15.27
C GLN A 136 -1.98 -5.28 15.33
N ARG A 137 -1.71 -5.92 16.48
CA ARG A 137 -1.84 -7.37 16.66
C ARG A 137 -3.21 -7.89 16.22
N GLN A 138 -4.28 -7.21 16.62
CA GLN A 138 -5.65 -7.58 16.23
C GLN A 138 -5.92 -7.52 14.72
N VAL A 139 -5.19 -6.66 13.99
CA VAL A 139 -5.25 -6.56 12.51
C VAL A 139 -4.41 -7.67 11.89
N LEU A 140 -3.20 -7.89 12.42
CA LEU A 140 -2.28 -8.92 11.97
C LEU A 140 -2.89 -10.32 12.08
N ASP A 141 -3.65 -10.58 13.16
CA ASP A 141 -4.35 -11.86 13.37
C ASP A 141 -5.47 -12.11 12.35
N GLN A 142 -5.90 -11.09 11.61
CA GLN A 142 -6.89 -11.23 10.52
C GLN A 142 -6.24 -11.44 9.15
N ALA A 143 -4.92 -11.28 9.04
CA ALA A 143 -4.23 -11.50 7.77
C ALA A 143 -4.31 -12.97 7.35
N ASP A 144 -4.51 -13.20 6.05
CA ASP A 144 -4.48 -14.54 5.47
C ASP A 144 -3.02 -14.98 5.23
N ILE A 145 -2.13 -14.01 5.00
CA ILE A 145 -0.70 -14.20 4.84
C ILE A 145 0.01 -13.06 5.57
N ILE A 146 1.05 -13.40 6.32
CA ILE A 146 2.04 -12.44 6.81
C ILE A 146 3.32 -12.69 6.01
N VAL A 147 3.86 -11.66 5.39
CA VAL A 147 5.04 -11.75 4.54
C VAL A 147 6.12 -10.80 5.03
N GLU A 148 7.35 -11.29 5.09
CA GLU A 148 8.51 -10.51 5.50
C GLU A 148 9.58 -10.43 4.43
N LEU A 149 10.42 -9.39 4.52
CA LEU A 149 11.67 -9.27 3.81
C LEU A 149 12.81 -9.67 4.74
N PRO A 150 13.69 -10.60 4.34
CA PRO A 150 14.82 -10.99 5.17
C PRO A 150 15.81 -9.82 5.34
N MET A 151 16.26 -9.61 6.58
CA MET A 151 17.22 -8.56 6.93
C MET A 151 18.59 -9.18 7.19
N PHE A 152 19.59 -8.79 6.41
CA PHE A 152 20.96 -9.34 6.49
C PHE A 152 21.96 -8.38 7.16
N GLY A 153 21.53 -7.17 7.50
CA GLY A 153 22.35 -6.16 8.15
C GLY A 153 22.11 -6.08 9.66
N ILE A 154 22.58 -4.99 10.27
CA ILE A 154 22.38 -4.72 11.71
C ILE A 154 20.97 -4.22 12.01
N ASN A 155 20.38 -3.49 11.08
CA ASN A 155 19.01 -2.98 11.22
C ASN A 155 17.99 -4.13 11.18
N LYS A 156 17.02 -4.09 12.09
CA LYS A 156 15.96 -5.10 12.18
C LYS A 156 14.79 -4.85 11.24
N SER A 157 14.64 -3.61 10.73
CA SER A 157 13.52 -3.23 9.88
C SER A 157 13.97 -2.46 8.66
N PHE A 158 13.17 -2.52 7.60
CA PHE A 158 13.31 -1.72 6.40
C PHE A 158 12.24 -0.63 6.35
N ASN A 159 12.45 0.42 5.55
CA ASN A 159 11.47 1.49 5.44
C ASN A 159 10.11 0.95 4.93
N THR A 160 9.04 1.40 5.54
CA THR A 160 7.65 0.97 5.31
C THR A 160 7.24 1.02 3.83
N TRP A 161 7.46 2.14 3.12
CA TRP A 161 7.12 2.20 1.70
C TRP A 161 8.07 1.37 0.84
N GLY A 162 9.33 1.23 1.25
CA GLY A 162 10.31 0.37 0.56
C GLY A 162 9.91 -1.10 0.62
N SER A 163 9.52 -1.59 1.80
CA SER A 163 8.98 -2.94 1.98
C SER A 163 7.73 -3.15 1.11
N ALA A 164 6.81 -2.19 1.14
CA ALA A 164 5.61 -2.23 0.31
C ALA A 164 5.94 -2.28 -1.19
N ALA A 165 6.97 -1.57 -1.65
CA ALA A 165 7.37 -1.58 -3.06
C ALA A 165 7.86 -2.96 -3.50
N VAL A 166 8.75 -3.59 -2.72
CA VAL A 166 9.26 -4.94 -3.04
C VAL A 166 8.11 -5.94 -3.11
N ILE A 167 7.22 -5.94 -2.10
CA ILE A 167 6.08 -6.87 -2.05
C ILE A 167 5.07 -6.58 -3.16
N ALA A 168 4.76 -5.31 -3.44
CA ALA A 168 3.80 -4.97 -4.50
C ALA A 168 4.27 -5.44 -5.88
N TYR A 169 5.56 -5.25 -6.22
CA TYR A 169 6.10 -5.79 -7.47
C TYR A 169 6.15 -7.31 -7.49
N LYS A 170 6.42 -7.95 -6.33
CA LYS A 170 6.35 -9.41 -6.22
C LYS A 170 4.93 -9.96 -6.45
N VAL A 171 3.92 -9.23 -6.01
CA VAL A 171 2.51 -9.53 -6.29
C VAL A 171 2.20 -9.42 -7.80
N LEU A 172 2.74 -8.40 -8.48
CA LEU A 172 2.51 -8.21 -9.92
C LEU A 172 3.12 -9.30 -10.81
N GLU A 173 4.13 -10.03 -10.34
CA GLU A 173 4.68 -11.19 -11.08
C GLU A 173 3.62 -12.27 -11.38
N LYS A 174 2.49 -12.26 -10.65
CA LYS A 174 1.38 -13.23 -10.77
C LYS A 174 0.25 -12.73 -11.70
N LEU A 175 0.27 -11.49 -12.16
CA LEU A 175 -0.73 -10.90 -13.07
C LEU A 175 -0.36 -11.10 -14.53
#